data_cd81c5fab000a0c3fe86c80645cfcec1
#
_entry.id   cd81c5fab000a0c3fe86c80645cfcec1
#
_cell.length_a   1.000
_cell.length_b   1.000
_cell.length_c   1.000
_cell.angle_alpha   90.00
_cell.angle_beta   90.00
_cell.angle_gamma   90.00
#
_symmetry.space_group_name_H-M   'P 1'
#
loop_
_entity.id
_entity.type
_entity.pdbx_description
1 polymer ?
#
loop_
_entity_poly.entity_id
_entity_poly.type
_entity_poly.pdbx_seq_one_letter_code
_entity_poly.pdbx_strand_id
1 'polypeptide(L)'
;MKREEIIELINKNPVFHLATVEEGEPRVRGMLAYRADEQGILFHTGAAKEVHRQMIANPTVELCFHDWQANIQVRVRGRAKPLDDLALKEEIVGSPGREFLKPWIEAKGYDLMSVFRVEGCRALAWTMESNFAPKEWVAL
;
A
#
# COMPACT_ATOMS: atom_id res chain seq x y z
N MET A 1 13.27 -7.92 -12.41
CA MET A 1 13.61 -6.73 -11.58
C MET A 1 14.13 -7.19 -10.23
N LYS A 2 15.14 -6.50 -9.75
CA LYS A 2 15.68 -6.72 -8.41
C LYS A 2 14.81 -6.04 -7.37
N ARG A 3 14.93 -6.45 -6.13
CA ARG A 3 14.22 -5.89 -4.97
C ARG A 3 14.27 -4.37 -4.91
N GLU A 4 15.47 -3.79 -5.03
CA GLU A 4 15.70 -2.36 -4.94
C GLU A 4 14.99 -1.59 -6.06
N GLU A 5 15.00 -2.15 -7.27
CA GLU A 5 14.30 -1.57 -8.42
C GLU A 5 12.78 -1.57 -8.23
N ILE A 6 12.26 -2.64 -7.62
CA ILE A 6 10.82 -2.74 -7.30
C ILE A 6 10.43 -1.70 -6.26
N ILE A 7 11.20 -1.57 -5.18
CA ILE A 7 10.96 -0.57 -4.13
C ILE A 7 11.00 0.85 -4.72
N GLU A 8 11.98 1.13 -5.58
CA GLU A 8 12.08 2.41 -6.25
C GLU A 8 10.87 2.69 -7.16
N LEU A 9 10.45 1.70 -7.94
CA LEU A 9 9.26 1.81 -8.80
C LEU A 9 8.01 2.15 -7.97
N ILE A 10 7.79 1.47 -6.86
CA ILE A 10 6.66 1.72 -5.95
C ILE A 10 6.70 3.16 -5.43
N ASN A 11 7.86 3.63 -4.97
CA ASN A 11 7.99 4.98 -4.42
C ASN A 11 7.81 6.07 -5.48
N LYS A 12 8.18 5.79 -6.72
CA LYS A 12 7.95 6.71 -7.85
C LYS A 12 6.50 6.70 -8.35
N ASN A 13 5.79 5.60 -8.17
CA ASN A 13 4.42 5.40 -8.65
C ASN A 13 3.52 4.98 -7.47
N PRO A 14 3.27 5.90 -6.50
CA PRO A 14 2.65 5.51 -5.23
C PRO A 14 1.14 5.24 -5.30
N VAL A 15 0.48 5.59 -6.40
CA VAL A 15 -0.94 5.23 -6.59
C VAL A 15 -1.03 3.74 -6.88
N PHE A 16 -1.86 3.04 -6.10
CA PHE A 16 -2.02 1.60 -6.26
C PHE A 16 -3.47 1.17 -6.06
N HIS A 17 -3.77 -0.05 -6.47
CA HIS A 17 -5.02 -0.71 -6.16
C HIS A 17 -4.78 -1.76 -5.08
N LEU A 18 -5.61 -1.72 -4.05
CA LEU A 18 -5.55 -2.62 -2.91
C LEU A 18 -6.70 -3.62 -2.98
N ALA A 19 -6.36 -4.90 -3.02
CA ALA A 19 -7.33 -5.98 -2.90
C ALA A 19 -7.37 -6.50 -1.46
N THR A 20 -8.59 -6.60 -0.92
CA THR A 20 -8.90 -7.20 0.37
C THR A 20 -9.94 -8.30 0.17
N VAL A 21 -10.15 -9.11 1.20
CA VAL A 21 -11.15 -10.18 1.18
C VAL A 21 -12.09 -9.98 2.36
N GLU A 22 -13.40 -9.94 2.09
CA GLU A 22 -14.45 -9.86 3.10
C GLU A 22 -15.44 -11.01 2.89
N GLU A 23 -15.55 -11.89 3.88
CA GLU A 23 -16.45 -13.07 3.82
C GLU A 23 -16.26 -13.92 2.55
N GLY A 24 -14.99 -14.12 2.15
CA GLY A 24 -14.64 -14.84 0.93
C GLY A 24 -14.81 -14.06 -0.36
N GLU A 25 -15.30 -12.83 -0.32
CA GLU A 25 -15.52 -11.99 -1.48
C GLU A 25 -14.37 -11.01 -1.69
N PRO A 26 -13.84 -10.86 -2.92
CA PRO A 26 -12.80 -9.87 -3.18
C PRO A 26 -13.38 -8.45 -3.19
N ARG A 27 -12.57 -7.52 -2.69
CA ARG A 27 -12.85 -6.08 -2.73
C ARG A 27 -11.61 -5.37 -3.23
N VAL A 28 -11.77 -4.32 -4.05
CA VAL A 28 -10.65 -3.55 -4.59
C VAL A 28 -10.98 -2.06 -4.62
N ARG A 29 -9.97 -1.22 -4.37
CA ARG A 29 -10.06 0.24 -4.44
C ARG A 29 -8.72 0.86 -4.73
N GLY A 30 -8.73 2.10 -5.23
CA GLY A 30 -7.53 2.91 -5.38
C GLY A 30 -7.05 3.46 -4.04
N MET A 31 -5.75 3.47 -3.84
CA MET A 31 -5.07 3.94 -2.64
C MET A 31 -3.82 4.72 -3.01
N LEU A 32 -3.21 5.37 -2.02
CA LEU A 32 -1.95 6.10 -2.17
C LEU A 32 -0.96 5.60 -1.13
N ALA A 33 0.15 5.03 -1.58
CA ALA A 33 1.22 4.59 -0.69
C ALA A 33 1.97 5.81 -0.13
N TYR A 34 2.42 5.70 1.11
CA TYR A 34 3.28 6.69 1.73
C TYR A 34 4.75 6.41 1.47
N ARG A 35 5.19 5.18 1.73
CA ARG A 35 6.59 4.78 1.57
C ARG A 35 6.70 3.25 1.44
N ALA A 36 7.56 2.80 0.56
CA ALA A 36 8.01 1.41 0.49
C ALA A 36 9.49 1.34 0.86
N ASP A 37 9.84 0.41 1.73
CA ASP A 37 11.21 0.13 2.15
C ASP A 37 11.36 -1.35 2.52
N GLU A 38 12.48 -1.71 3.13
CA GLU A 38 12.79 -3.09 3.54
C GLU A 38 11.85 -3.64 4.63
N GLN A 39 11.15 -2.76 5.34
CA GLN A 39 10.21 -3.16 6.38
C GLN A 39 8.81 -3.42 5.84
N GLY A 40 8.51 -2.91 4.65
CA GLY A 40 7.23 -3.11 3.99
C GLY A 40 6.71 -1.85 3.31
N ILE A 41 5.41 -1.83 3.09
CA ILE A 41 4.74 -0.74 2.39
C ILE A 41 3.77 -0.06 3.35
N LEU A 42 4.01 1.24 3.59
CA LEU A 42 3.16 2.08 4.45
C LEU A 42 2.10 2.79 3.63
N PHE A 43 0.89 2.79 4.13
CA PHE A 43 -0.20 3.62 3.62
C PHE A 43 -1.18 3.96 4.75
N HIS A 44 -2.05 4.92 4.52
CA HIS A 44 -3.05 5.33 5.49
C HIS A 44 -4.45 5.30 4.87
N THR A 45 -5.44 5.20 5.74
CA THR A 45 -6.86 5.27 5.38
C THR A 45 -7.65 5.87 6.53
N GLY A 46 -8.95 6.09 6.35
CA GLY A 46 -9.83 6.49 7.44
C GLY A 46 -10.22 5.31 8.32
N ALA A 47 -10.17 5.49 9.64
CA ALA A 47 -10.51 4.44 10.60
C ALA A 47 -11.95 3.93 10.49
N ALA A 48 -12.87 4.76 10.01
CA ALA A 48 -14.28 4.42 9.83
C ALA A 48 -14.60 3.77 8.47
N LYS A 49 -13.61 3.65 7.58
CA LYS A 49 -13.83 3.07 6.25
C LYS A 49 -13.90 1.55 6.27
N GLU A 50 -14.61 0.99 5.31
CA GLU A 50 -14.73 -0.46 5.12
C GLU A 50 -13.39 -1.14 4.94
N VAL A 51 -12.46 -0.51 4.22
CA VAL A 51 -11.12 -1.07 3.98
C VAL A 51 -10.36 -1.29 5.28
N HIS A 52 -10.49 -0.39 6.26
CA HIS A 52 -9.91 -0.57 7.59
C HIS A 52 -10.47 -1.84 8.25
N ARG A 53 -11.80 -1.95 8.32
CA ARG A 53 -12.48 -3.10 8.91
C ARG A 53 -12.10 -4.41 8.21
N GLN A 54 -12.03 -4.40 6.89
CA GLN A 54 -11.67 -5.57 6.10
C GLN A 54 -10.25 -6.07 6.42
N MET A 55 -9.28 -5.16 6.52
CA MET A 55 -7.88 -5.53 6.85
C MET A 55 -7.71 -5.99 8.30
N ILE A 56 -8.49 -5.44 9.24
CA ILE A 56 -8.49 -5.93 10.62
C ILE A 56 -9.05 -7.34 10.69
N ALA A 57 -10.13 -7.63 9.98
CA ALA A 57 -10.75 -8.95 9.97
C ALA A 57 -9.94 -9.99 9.19
N ASN A 58 -9.33 -9.59 8.06
CA ASN A 58 -8.48 -10.44 7.24
C ASN A 58 -7.29 -9.64 6.73
N PRO A 59 -6.10 -9.82 7.31
CA PRO A 59 -4.92 -9.03 6.95
C PRO A 59 -4.28 -9.41 5.61
N THR A 60 -4.69 -10.50 4.98
CA THR A 60 -4.15 -10.91 3.68
C THR A 60 -4.59 -9.94 2.60
N VAL A 61 -3.61 -9.34 1.92
CA VAL A 61 -3.85 -8.31 0.90
C VAL A 61 -2.98 -8.53 -0.33
N GLU A 62 -3.40 -7.95 -1.44
CA GLU A 62 -2.58 -7.82 -2.64
C GLU A 62 -2.67 -6.39 -3.14
N LEU A 63 -1.53 -5.83 -3.51
CA LEU A 63 -1.37 -4.47 -4.01
C LEU A 63 -0.91 -4.52 -5.46
N CYS A 64 -1.41 -3.59 -6.28
CA CYS A 64 -1.01 -3.47 -7.67
C CYS A 64 -0.57 -2.05 -7.97
N PHE A 65 0.70 -1.88 -8.28
CA PHE A 65 1.33 -0.62 -8.71
C PHE A 65 1.59 -0.67 -10.21
N HIS A 66 1.57 0.49 -10.86
CA HIS A 66 1.78 0.56 -12.29
C HIS A 66 2.62 1.77 -12.68
N ASP A 67 3.75 1.53 -13.33
CA ASP A 67 4.48 2.55 -14.07
C ASP A 67 3.92 2.59 -15.48
N TRP A 68 3.06 3.59 -15.73
CA TRP A 68 2.37 3.73 -17.02
C TRP A 68 3.30 4.16 -18.16
N GLN A 69 4.41 4.84 -17.84
CA GLN A 69 5.37 5.26 -18.88
C GLN A 69 6.19 4.07 -19.37
N ALA A 70 6.69 3.27 -18.45
CA ALA A 70 7.47 2.09 -18.77
C ALA A 70 6.60 0.86 -19.08
N ASN A 71 5.29 0.92 -18.82
CA ASN A 71 4.36 -0.20 -18.90
C ASN A 71 4.82 -1.41 -18.08
N ILE A 72 5.19 -1.13 -16.84
CA ILE A 72 5.58 -2.16 -15.87
C ILE A 72 4.53 -2.21 -14.77
N GLN A 73 4.04 -3.40 -14.47
CA GLN A 73 3.11 -3.62 -13.36
C GLN A 73 3.82 -4.40 -12.27
N VAL A 74 3.68 -3.95 -11.03
CA VAL A 74 4.21 -4.65 -9.87
C VAL A 74 3.04 -5.05 -8.98
N ARG A 75 2.91 -6.35 -8.73
CA ARG A 75 1.97 -6.90 -7.76
C ARG A 75 2.72 -7.29 -6.51
N VAL A 76 2.17 -6.93 -5.35
CA VAL A 76 2.77 -7.25 -4.05
C VAL A 76 1.76 -7.98 -3.19
N ARG A 77 2.12 -9.15 -2.69
CA ARG A 77 1.36 -9.92 -1.70
C ARG A 77 1.98 -9.73 -0.33
N GLY A 78 1.14 -9.61 0.68
CA GLY A 78 1.60 -9.48 2.05
C GLY A 78 0.45 -9.45 3.04
N ARG A 79 0.77 -9.04 4.26
CA ARG A 79 -0.21 -8.95 5.36
C ARG A 79 -0.22 -7.52 5.90
N ALA A 80 -1.40 -6.93 5.94
CA ALA A 80 -1.58 -5.58 6.45
C ALA A 80 -1.58 -5.59 7.99
N LYS A 81 -0.66 -4.86 8.59
CA LYS A 81 -0.53 -4.70 10.03
C LYS A 81 -0.91 -3.28 10.43
N PRO A 82 -1.89 -3.08 11.31
CA PRO A 82 -2.19 -1.75 11.82
C PRO A 82 -1.05 -1.27 12.74
N LEU A 83 -0.70 0.00 12.61
CA LEU A 83 0.33 0.64 13.43
C LEU A 83 -0.33 1.73 14.28
N ASP A 84 -0.20 1.58 15.60
CA ASP A 84 -0.60 2.62 16.55
C ASP A 84 0.63 3.48 16.89
N ASP A 85 0.94 4.42 16.01
CA ASP A 85 2.16 5.24 16.09
C ASP A 85 1.80 6.69 15.77
N LEU A 86 1.63 7.48 16.82
CA LEU A 86 1.29 8.90 16.71
C LEU A 86 2.38 9.70 15.98
N ALA A 87 3.65 9.42 16.26
CA ALA A 87 4.76 10.12 15.61
C ALA A 87 4.76 9.88 14.10
N LEU A 88 4.45 8.67 13.67
CA LEU A 88 4.31 8.34 12.24
C LEU A 88 3.11 9.05 11.61
N LYS A 89 1.97 9.11 12.29
CA LYS A 89 0.80 9.87 11.82
C LYS A 89 1.14 11.35 11.64
N GLU A 90 1.83 11.94 12.60
CA GLU A 90 2.29 13.34 12.51
C GLU A 90 3.26 13.56 11.36
N GLU A 91 4.20 12.63 11.14
CA GLU A 91 5.11 12.66 10.00
C GLU A 91 4.35 12.67 8.68
N ILE A 92 3.37 11.77 8.51
CA ILE A 92 2.57 11.64 7.29
C ILE A 92 1.78 12.93 7.04
N VAL A 93 1.07 13.44 8.03
CA VAL A 93 0.25 14.65 7.92
C VAL A 93 1.11 15.88 7.58
N GLY A 94 2.34 15.94 8.09
CA GLY A 94 3.28 17.02 7.84
C GLY A 94 4.04 16.89 6.51
N SER A 95 3.89 15.78 5.78
CA SER A 95 4.66 15.55 4.56
C SER A 95 4.04 16.22 3.33
N PRO A 96 4.86 16.60 2.32
CA PRO A 96 4.38 17.17 1.07
C PRO A 96 3.35 16.26 0.37
N GLY A 97 2.28 16.87 -0.13
CA GLY A 97 1.20 16.15 -0.80
C GLY A 97 0.15 15.56 0.13
N ARG A 98 0.30 15.74 1.45
CA ARG A 98 -0.65 15.26 2.46
C ARG A 98 -1.38 16.40 3.18
N GLU A 99 -1.29 17.62 2.68
CA GLU A 99 -1.92 18.81 3.27
C GLU A 99 -3.45 18.67 3.39
N PHE A 100 -4.07 17.88 2.52
CA PHE A 100 -5.50 17.62 2.54
C PHE A 100 -5.98 16.94 3.84
N LEU A 101 -5.06 16.31 4.60
CA LEU A 101 -5.39 15.64 5.86
C LEU A 101 -5.56 16.62 7.01
N LYS A 102 -4.89 17.79 6.98
CA LYS A 102 -4.86 18.75 8.10
C LYS A 102 -6.24 19.17 8.59
N PRO A 103 -7.19 19.61 7.72
CA PRO A 103 -8.52 19.99 8.19
C PRO A 103 -9.28 18.86 8.89
N TRP A 104 -9.12 17.63 8.40
CA TRP A 104 -9.77 16.47 8.99
C TRP A 104 -9.19 16.14 10.38
N ILE A 105 -7.87 16.21 10.51
CA ILE A 105 -7.17 15.97 11.79
C ILE A 105 -7.50 17.05 12.79
N GLU A 106 -7.53 18.33 12.39
CA GLU A 106 -7.93 19.44 13.26
C GLU A 106 -9.37 19.30 13.77
N ALA A 107 -10.28 18.82 12.92
CA ALA A 107 -11.68 18.66 13.27
C ALA A 107 -11.93 17.42 14.15
N LYS A 108 -11.23 16.30 13.94
CA LYS A 108 -11.57 15.01 14.53
C LYS A 108 -10.41 14.31 15.26
N GLY A 109 -9.20 14.85 15.18
CA GLY A 109 -8.02 14.26 15.80
C GLY A 109 -7.41 13.11 14.99
N TYR A 110 -6.26 12.63 15.46
CA TYR A 110 -5.49 11.57 14.80
C TYR A 110 -6.17 10.20 14.79
N ASP A 111 -7.16 9.97 15.66
CA ASP A 111 -7.93 8.71 15.66
C ASP A 111 -8.79 8.51 14.41
N LEU A 112 -9.04 9.58 13.65
CA LEU A 112 -9.69 9.49 12.35
C LEU A 112 -8.87 8.68 11.35
N MET A 113 -7.54 8.69 11.51
CA MET A 113 -6.57 8.13 10.58
C MET A 113 -6.04 6.79 11.07
N SER A 114 -6.01 5.82 10.17
CA SER A 114 -5.36 4.53 10.40
C SER A 114 -4.15 4.39 9.50
N VAL A 115 -3.05 3.93 10.06
CA VAL A 115 -1.83 3.61 9.31
C VAL A 115 -1.62 2.10 9.31
N PHE A 116 -1.30 1.56 8.14
CA PHE A 116 -0.98 0.15 7.98
C PHE A 116 0.40 0.00 7.35
N ARG A 117 1.11 -1.05 7.75
CA ARG A 117 2.27 -1.55 7.04
C ARG A 117 1.93 -2.92 6.46
N VAL A 118 2.16 -3.09 5.17
CA VAL A 118 2.10 -4.42 4.57
C VAL A 118 3.47 -5.06 4.77
N GLU A 119 3.48 -6.16 5.50
CA GLU A 119 4.69 -6.90 5.89
C GLU A 119 4.75 -8.26 5.19
N GLY A 120 5.95 -8.88 5.20
CA GLY A 120 6.17 -10.17 4.55
C GLY A 120 5.94 -10.10 3.04
N CYS A 121 6.31 -8.99 2.44
CA CYS A 121 6.01 -8.69 1.05
C CYS A 121 6.77 -9.61 0.07
N ARG A 122 6.03 -10.13 -0.90
CA ARG A 122 6.58 -10.78 -2.08
C ARG A 122 6.02 -10.08 -3.31
N ALA A 123 6.90 -9.67 -4.20
CA ALA A 123 6.55 -8.89 -5.38
C ALA A 123 6.81 -9.63 -6.67
N LEU A 124 5.97 -9.37 -7.65
CA LEU A 124 6.09 -9.87 -9.02
C LEU A 124 6.01 -8.69 -9.97
N ALA A 125 7.08 -8.48 -10.75
CA ALA A 125 7.06 -7.51 -11.83
C ALA A 125 6.58 -8.18 -13.13
N TRP A 126 5.66 -7.51 -13.81
CA TRP A 126 5.16 -7.89 -15.13
C TRP A 126 5.56 -6.85 -16.15
N THR A 127 6.05 -7.33 -17.29
CA THR A 127 6.29 -6.51 -18.49
C THR A 127 5.69 -7.24 -19.70
N MET A 128 5.51 -6.54 -20.80
CA MET A 128 5.03 -7.18 -22.03
C MET A 128 5.98 -8.29 -22.50
N GLU A 129 7.29 -8.07 -22.35
CA GLU A 129 8.32 -9.06 -22.72
C GLU A 129 8.24 -10.32 -21.85
N SER A 130 7.90 -10.18 -20.58
CA SER A 130 7.80 -11.29 -19.62
C SER A 130 6.42 -11.92 -19.53
N ASN A 131 5.47 -11.53 -20.40
CA ASN A 131 4.06 -11.91 -20.28
C ASN A 131 3.86 -13.43 -20.23
N PHE A 132 4.61 -14.19 -20.99
CA PHE A 132 4.52 -15.64 -21.03
C PHE A 132 5.67 -16.35 -20.30
N ALA A 133 6.55 -15.60 -19.65
CA ALA A 133 7.64 -16.16 -18.86
C ALA A 133 7.13 -16.74 -17.52
N PRO A 134 7.86 -17.67 -16.90
CA PRO A 134 7.56 -18.11 -15.54
C PRO A 134 7.55 -16.93 -14.58
N LYS A 135 6.61 -16.97 -13.62
CA LYS A 135 6.47 -15.92 -12.63
C LYS A 135 7.52 -16.07 -11.52
N GLU A 136 8.34 -15.04 -11.34
CA GLU A 136 9.37 -14.99 -10.32
C GLU A 136 8.98 -14.01 -9.21
N TRP A 137 8.63 -14.53 -8.05
CA TRP A 137 8.29 -13.73 -6.88
C TRP A 137 9.55 -13.39 -6.08
N VAL A 138 9.75 -12.09 -5.86
CA VAL A 138 10.90 -11.54 -5.13
C VAL A 138 10.44 -11.11 -3.73
N ALA A 139 11.18 -11.53 -2.70
CA ALA A 139 10.95 -11.02 -1.35
C ALA A 139 11.44 -9.57 -1.24
N LEU A 140 10.61 -8.70 -0.70
CA LEU A 140 10.96 -7.30 -0.44
C LEU A 140 11.46 -7.08 0.98
#